data_6fab69b3c2af050b56bd521fbdafeb3f
#
_entry.id   6fab69b3c2af050b56bd521fbdafeb3f
#
_cell.length_a   1.000
_cell.length_b   1.000
_cell.length_c   1.000
_cell.angle_alpha   90.00
_cell.angle_beta   90.00
_cell.angle_gamma   90.00
#
_symmetry.space_group_name_H-M   'P 1'
#
loop_
_entity.id
_entity.type
_entity.pdbx_description
1 polymer ?
#
loop_
_entity_poly.entity_id
_entity_poly.type
_entity_poly.pdbx_seq_one_letter_code
_entity_poly.pdbx_strand_id
1 'polypeptide(L)'
;DTSAAALAVLRENAARAGASNIRAVQDDLFFMRPKVRYDAMVFCFFGQTGETLRAVRAQCAGRAFLIKRGHAEHRFSLTNSPASRLNFQRACAELTALKVPFFTETFSAEMGQPLRSLPDAERFFAQFGTSGHPPDTAQIQARLTKTGMPEFPYFLPAKRMLGMIVLDARDIPDSI
;
A
#
# COMPACT_ATOMS: atom_id res chain seq x y z
N ASP A 1 -7.48 -11.03 2.82
CA ASP A 1 -7.19 -11.06 1.38
C ASP A 1 -7.96 -12.19 0.73
N THR A 2 -8.40 -12.02 -0.52
CA THR A 2 -9.08 -13.07 -1.30
C THR A 2 -8.09 -14.03 -1.96
N SER A 3 -6.83 -13.65 -2.11
CA SER A 3 -5.79 -14.45 -2.76
C SER A 3 -5.16 -15.47 -1.80
N ALA A 4 -5.43 -16.74 -2.02
CA ALA A 4 -4.79 -17.83 -1.27
C ALA A 4 -3.26 -17.80 -1.40
N ALA A 5 -2.75 -17.45 -2.59
CA ALA A 5 -1.30 -17.35 -2.84
C ALA A 5 -0.66 -16.22 -2.03
N ALA A 6 -1.27 -15.03 -1.99
CA ALA A 6 -0.77 -13.91 -1.17
C ALA A 6 -0.77 -14.27 0.33
N LEU A 7 -1.80 -14.95 0.81
CA LEU A 7 -1.88 -15.41 2.20
C LEU A 7 -0.88 -16.51 2.54
N ALA A 8 -0.52 -17.37 1.59
CA ALA A 8 0.55 -18.36 1.78
C ALA A 8 1.90 -17.66 2.00
N VAL A 9 2.23 -16.66 1.16
CA VAL A 9 3.44 -15.86 1.32
C VAL A 9 3.43 -15.08 2.65
N LEU A 10 2.28 -14.52 3.05
CA LEU A 10 2.14 -13.85 4.35
C LEU A 10 2.45 -14.80 5.51
N ARG A 11 1.88 -16.01 5.49
CA ARG A 11 2.12 -17.01 6.56
C ARG A 11 3.60 -17.44 6.63
N GLU A 12 4.22 -17.65 5.48
CA GLU A 12 5.64 -17.99 5.39
C GLU A 12 6.51 -16.85 5.96
N ASN A 13 6.24 -15.61 5.56
CA ASN A 13 6.98 -14.45 6.05
C ASN A 13 6.76 -14.24 7.57
N ALA A 14 5.55 -14.41 8.07
CA ALA A 14 5.24 -14.33 9.50
C ALA A 14 6.01 -15.39 10.30
N ALA A 15 6.02 -16.63 9.82
CA ALA A 15 6.76 -17.72 10.44
C ALA A 15 8.29 -17.44 10.45
N ARG A 16 8.84 -16.98 9.33
CA ARG A 16 10.26 -16.60 9.22
C ARG A 16 10.63 -15.46 10.16
N ALA A 17 9.73 -14.51 10.39
CA ALA A 17 9.91 -13.39 11.31
C ALA A 17 9.61 -13.75 12.79
N GLY A 18 9.19 -14.98 13.10
CA GLY A 18 8.75 -15.38 14.44
C GLY A 18 7.49 -14.64 14.93
N ALA A 19 6.67 -14.10 14.02
CA ALA A 19 5.49 -13.34 14.36
C ALA A 19 4.31 -14.29 14.65
N SER A 20 4.00 -14.53 15.92
CA SER A 20 2.91 -15.42 16.37
C SER A 20 1.55 -14.74 16.50
N ASN A 21 1.50 -13.40 16.43
CA ASN A 21 0.29 -12.60 16.60
C ASN A 21 -0.41 -12.25 15.29
N ILE A 22 -0.06 -12.91 14.17
CA ILE A 22 -0.67 -12.70 12.85
C ILE A 22 -1.65 -13.81 12.52
N ARG A 23 -2.88 -13.43 12.21
CA ARG A 23 -3.91 -14.32 11.68
C ARG A 23 -4.22 -13.97 10.22
N ALA A 24 -3.78 -14.79 9.28
CA ALA A 24 -4.08 -14.65 7.86
C ALA A 24 -5.45 -15.24 7.53
N VAL A 25 -6.40 -14.44 7.10
CA VAL A 25 -7.78 -14.84 6.78
C VAL A 25 -8.04 -14.71 5.29
N GLN A 26 -8.50 -15.78 4.66
CA GLN A 26 -8.96 -15.74 3.26
C GLN A 26 -10.42 -15.34 3.23
N ASP A 27 -10.69 -14.09 2.90
CA ASP A 27 -12.04 -13.55 2.82
C ASP A 27 -12.02 -12.23 2.03
N ASP A 28 -13.20 -11.78 1.61
CA ASP A 28 -13.37 -10.42 1.06
C ASP A 28 -13.78 -9.48 2.20
N LEU A 29 -12.91 -8.51 2.47
CA LEU A 29 -13.11 -7.51 3.53
C LEU A 29 -14.49 -6.83 3.44
N PHE A 30 -14.98 -6.55 2.24
CA PHE A 30 -16.24 -5.82 2.06
C PHE A 30 -17.48 -6.66 2.39
N PHE A 31 -17.35 -7.97 2.38
CA PHE A 31 -18.43 -8.92 2.73
C PHE A 31 -18.26 -9.58 4.10
N MET A 32 -17.08 -9.45 4.71
CA MET A 32 -16.85 -9.97 6.06
C MET A 32 -17.84 -9.42 7.07
N ARG A 33 -18.23 -10.28 8.02
CA ARG A 33 -19.04 -9.90 9.17
C ARG A 33 -18.40 -10.50 10.43
N PRO A 34 -17.42 -9.81 11.03
CA PRO A 34 -16.75 -10.30 12.22
C PRO A 34 -17.75 -10.36 13.40
N LYS A 35 -17.65 -11.41 14.22
CA LYS A 35 -18.50 -11.56 15.43
C LYS A 35 -18.24 -10.44 16.45
N VAL A 36 -17.02 -9.94 16.51
CA VAL A 36 -16.60 -8.82 17.35
C VAL A 36 -15.93 -7.80 16.46
N ARG A 37 -16.29 -6.52 16.60
CA ARG A 37 -15.67 -5.43 15.84
C ARG A 37 -14.20 -5.29 16.24
N TYR A 38 -13.38 -4.89 15.30
CA TYR A 38 -11.97 -4.63 15.52
C TYR A 38 -11.76 -3.31 16.28
N ASP A 39 -10.80 -3.28 17.20
CA ASP A 39 -10.43 -2.04 17.93
C ASP A 39 -9.77 -1.03 16.98
N ALA A 40 -9.07 -1.50 15.95
CA ALA A 40 -8.49 -0.67 14.91
C ALA A 40 -8.48 -1.38 13.56
N MET A 41 -8.55 -0.61 12.47
CA MET A 41 -8.38 -1.11 11.10
C MET A 41 -7.32 -0.30 10.37
N VAL A 42 -6.45 -0.98 9.61
CA VAL A 42 -5.40 -0.34 8.81
C VAL A 42 -5.59 -0.71 7.34
N PHE A 43 -5.68 0.32 6.49
CA PHE A 43 -5.80 0.20 5.05
C PHE A 43 -4.56 0.78 4.39
N CYS A 44 -3.67 -0.07 3.91
CA CYS A 44 -2.43 0.35 3.27
C CYS A 44 -2.54 0.19 1.76
N PHE A 45 -2.62 1.30 1.02
CA PHE A 45 -2.80 1.36 -0.44
C PHE A 45 -4.01 0.57 -0.96
N PHE A 46 -5.04 0.42 -0.15
CA PHE A 46 -6.19 -0.42 -0.41
C PHE A 46 -7.50 0.38 -0.38
N GLY A 47 -8.46 0.00 -1.24
CA GLY A 47 -9.83 0.48 -1.27
C GLY A 47 -10.01 1.94 -1.70
N GLN A 48 -11.19 2.25 -2.23
CA GLN A 48 -11.66 3.62 -2.42
C GLN A 48 -12.21 4.16 -1.10
N THR A 49 -12.25 5.48 -0.93
CA THR A 49 -12.66 6.11 0.33
C THR A 49 -14.04 5.63 0.79
N GLY A 50 -15.05 5.66 -0.06
CA GLY A 50 -16.41 5.23 0.31
C GLY A 50 -16.51 3.75 0.67
N GLU A 51 -15.82 2.86 -0.05
CA GLU A 51 -15.76 1.42 0.28
C GLU A 51 -15.09 1.19 1.64
N THR A 52 -13.98 1.88 1.87
CA THR A 52 -13.22 1.81 3.12
C THR A 52 -14.08 2.28 4.29
N LEU A 53 -14.80 3.41 4.15
CA LEU A 53 -15.67 3.92 5.20
C LEU A 53 -16.80 2.94 5.53
N ARG A 54 -17.44 2.32 4.54
CA ARG A 54 -18.46 1.28 4.78
C ARG A 54 -17.89 0.10 5.55
N ALA A 55 -16.69 -0.37 5.17
CA ALA A 55 -16.03 -1.46 5.89
C ALA A 55 -15.69 -1.08 7.34
N VAL A 56 -15.13 0.12 7.55
CA VAL A 56 -14.82 0.64 8.88
C VAL A 56 -16.08 0.72 9.74
N ARG A 57 -17.14 1.32 9.23
CA ARG A 57 -18.40 1.45 9.95
C ARG A 57 -19.00 0.11 10.36
N ALA A 58 -18.93 -0.88 9.49
CA ALA A 58 -19.47 -2.21 9.73
C ALA A 58 -18.62 -3.04 10.72
N GLN A 59 -17.31 -2.86 10.71
CA GLN A 59 -16.36 -3.81 11.31
C GLN A 59 -15.44 -3.23 12.37
N CYS A 60 -15.30 -1.89 12.49
CA CYS A 60 -14.44 -1.22 13.45
C CYS A 60 -15.23 -0.61 14.60
N ALA A 61 -14.73 -0.71 15.84
CA ALA A 61 -15.29 -0.04 17.01
C ALA A 61 -14.47 1.18 17.44
N GLY A 62 -13.24 1.32 16.93
CA GLY A 62 -12.31 2.37 17.28
C GLY A 62 -11.79 3.13 16.07
N ARG A 63 -10.47 3.17 15.87
CA ARG A 63 -9.83 4.03 14.87
C ARG A 63 -9.54 3.29 13.57
N ALA A 64 -9.68 4.00 12.45
CA ALA A 64 -9.19 3.53 11.15
C ALA A 64 -8.01 4.39 10.68
N PHE A 65 -7.00 3.71 10.11
CA PHE A 65 -5.78 4.30 9.57
C PHE A 65 -5.73 4.03 8.06
N LEU A 66 -5.82 5.07 7.24
CA LEU A 66 -5.77 4.95 5.80
C LEU A 66 -4.43 5.49 5.31
N ILE A 67 -3.52 4.60 4.90
CA ILE A 67 -2.22 4.96 4.34
C ILE A 67 -2.35 5.03 2.82
N LYS A 68 -2.11 6.20 2.27
CA LYS A 68 -2.26 6.52 0.84
C LYS A 68 -0.95 7.10 0.28
N ARG A 69 -0.79 7.00 -1.03
CA ARG A 69 0.35 7.63 -1.71
C ARG A 69 0.20 9.15 -1.68
N GLY A 70 1.28 9.84 -1.30
CA GLY A 70 1.33 11.30 -1.22
C GLY A 70 1.44 12.01 -2.58
N HIS A 71 1.76 11.26 -3.65
CA HIS A 71 1.93 11.82 -4.99
C HIS A 71 1.30 10.96 -6.08
N ALA A 72 1.22 11.59 -7.25
CA ALA A 72 0.64 11.04 -8.44
C ALA A 72 1.56 10.07 -9.21
N GLU A 73 2.87 10.17 -9.02
CA GLU A 73 3.86 9.47 -9.82
C GLU A 73 3.98 7.99 -9.45
N HIS A 74 4.13 7.15 -10.46
CA HIS A 74 4.47 5.74 -10.25
C HIS A 74 5.91 5.63 -9.74
N ARG A 75 6.14 4.84 -8.68
CA ARG A 75 7.43 4.78 -7.97
C ARG A 75 8.62 4.33 -8.83
N PHE A 76 8.38 3.62 -9.92
CA PHE A 76 9.41 3.09 -10.81
C PHE A 76 9.38 3.70 -12.23
N SER A 77 8.49 4.66 -12.47
CA SER A 77 8.41 5.33 -13.77
C SER A 77 9.64 6.20 -14.01
N LEU A 78 10.09 6.23 -15.26
CA LEU A 78 11.08 7.18 -15.76
C LEU A 78 10.42 8.49 -16.22
N THR A 79 9.11 8.50 -16.38
CA THR A 79 8.31 9.64 -16.82
C THR A 79 7.19 9.92 -15.82
N ASN A 80 6.71 11.15 -15.77
CA ASN A 80 5.55 11.52 -14.96
C ASN A 80 4.32 10.74 -15.45
N SER A 81 3.74 9.97 -14.56
CA SER A 81 2.52 9.21 -14.82
C SER A 81 1.31 10.00 -14.30
N PRO A 82 0.14 9.93 -14.95
CA PRO A 82 -1.04 10.64 -14.45
C PRO A 82 -1.41 10.21 -13.02
N ALA A 83 -1.95 11.16 -12.29
CA ALA A 83 -2.32 11.02 -10.89
C ALA A 83 -3.13 9.74 -10.61
N SER A 84 -2.68 8.94 -9.67
CA SER A 84 -3.47 7.81 -9.18
C SER A 84 -4.79 8.33 -8.59
N ARG A 85 -5.90 7.69 -8.98
CA ARG A 85 -7.22 8.00 -8.42
C ARG A 85 -7.35 7.70 -6.92
N LEU A 86 -6.37 7.00 -6.34
CA LEU A 86 -6.34 6.55 -4.94
C LEU A 86 -5.25 7.27 -4.13
N ASN A 87 -5.03 8.56 -4.39
CA ASN A 87 -4.03 9.33 -3.66
C ASN A 87 -4.58 9.94 -2.35
N PHE A 88 -3.65 10.42 -1.53
CA PHE A 88 -3.94 11.02 -0.23
C PHE A 88 -4.82 12.27 -0.33
N GLN A 89 -4.48 13.21 -1.23
CA GLN A 89 -5.21 14.47 -1.37
C GLN A 89 -6.67 14.24 -1.76
N ARG A 90 -6.91 13.30 -2.69
CA ARG A 90 -8.26 12.93 -3.08
C ARG A 90 -9.04 12.33 -1.94
N ALA A 91 -8.44 11.43 -1.16
CA ALA A 91 -9.11 10.85 0.01
C ALA A 91 -9.49 11.92 1.05
N CYS A 92 -8.60 12.90 1.31
CA CYS A 92 -8.90 14.03 2.19
C CYS A 92 -10.07 14.86 1.67
N ALA A 93 -10.08 15.20 0.37
CA ALA A 93 -11.17 15.96 -0.24
C ALA A 93 -12.51 15.21 -0.16
N GLU A 94 -12.52 13.91 -0.41
CA GLU A 94 -13.72 13.05 -0.29
C GLU A 94 -14.24 12.99 1.15
N LEU A 95 -13.36 12.84 2.15
CA LEU A 95 -13.74 12.85 3.57
C LEU A 95 -14.29 14.21 4.01
N THR A 96 -13.69 15.30 3.55
CA THR A 96 -14.19 16.66 3.81
C THR A 96 -15.59 16.87 3.23
N ALA A 97 -15.81 16.42 1.99
CA ALA A 97 -17.13 16.49 1.34
C ALA A 97 -18.20 15.67 2.07
N LEU A 98 -17.80 14.53 2.64
CA LEU A 98 -18.66 13.65 3.45
C LEU A 98 -18.82 14.12 4.91
N LYS A 99 -18.15 15.21 5.28
CA LYS A 99 -18.13 15.78 6.67
C LYS A 99 -17.69 14.75 7.71
N VAL A 100 -16.82 13.82 7.36
CA VAL A 100 -16.19 12.89 8.31
C VAL A 100 -14.99 13.58 8.93
N PRO A 101 -14.90 13.74 10.25
CA PRO A 101 -13.73 14.26 10.92
C PRO A 101 -12.51 13.33 10.77
N PHE A 102 -11.34 13.90 10.54
CA PHE A 102 -10.11 13.14 10.42
C PHE A 102 -8.88 13.95 10.78
N PHE A 103 -7.81 13.28 11.16
CA PHE A 103 -6.46 13.83 11.28
C PHE A 103 -5.58 13.32 10.16
N THR A 104 -4.55 14.08 9.84
CA THR A 104 -3.58 13.68 8.81
C THR A 104 -2.16 13.82 9.31
N GLU A 105 -1.32 12.89 8.86
CA GLU A 105 0.13 12.95 9.01
C GLU A 105 0.79 12.57 7.69
N THR A 106 1.92 13.20 7.37
CA THR A 106 2.73 12.85 6.20
C THR A 106 4.10 12.38 6.66
N PHE A 107 4.58 11.30 6.06
CA PHE A 107 5.89 10.74 6.38
C PHE A 107 6.58 10.18 5.15
N SER A 108 7.90 10.06 5.23
CA SER A 108 8.69 9.47 4.17
C SER A 108 9.02 8.03 4.48
N ALA A 109 8.80 7.14 3.50
CA ALA A 109 9.14 5.72 3.61
C ALA A 109 10.01 5.27 2.43
N GLU A 110 10.96 4.38 2.70
CA GLU A 110 11.66 3.66 1.64
C GLU A 110 10.75 2.55 1.11
N MET A 111 10.42 2.64 -0.17
CA MET A 111 9.54 1.70 -0.86
C MET A 111 10.22 1.06 -2.06
N GLY A 112 11.55 0.95 -1.97
CA GLY A 112 12.37 0.36 -3.01
C GLY A 112 12.13 -1.13 -3.19
N GLN A 113 12.79 -1.69 -4.20
CA GLN A 113 12.65 -3.08 -4.59
C GLN A 113 13.98 -3.81 -4.47
N PRO A 114 14.10 -4.84 -3.61
CA PRO A 114 15.22 -5.76 -3.63
C PRO A 114 15.14 -6.64 -4.89
N LEU A 115 16.28 -6.89 -5.52
CA LEU A 115 16.39 -7.59 -6.80
C LEU A 115 17.53 -8.62 -6.73
N ARG A 116 17.28 -9.79 -7.32
CA ARG A 116 18.20 -10.94 -7.24
C ARG A 116 19.31 -10.87 -8.28
N SER A 117 19.11 -10.18 -9.40
CA SER A 117 20.08 -10.07 -10.49
C SER A 117 19.75 -8.91 -11.42
N LEU A 118 20.67 -8.57 -12.35
CA LEU A 118 20.38 -7.60 -13.40
C LEU A 118 19.25 -8.05 -14.33
N PRO A 119 19.20 -9.31 -14.81
CA PRO A 119 18.03 -9.78 -15.57
C PRO A 119 16.71 -9.70 -14.78
N ASP A 120 16.75 -9.84 -13.46
CA ASP A 120 15.56 -9.63 -12.61
C ASP A 120 15.13 -8.17 -12.60
N ALA A 121 16.08 -7.24 -12.54
CA ALA A 121 15.83 -5.80 -12.67
C ALA A 121 15.23 -5.44 -14.05
N GLU A 122 15.78 -5.99 -15.13
CA GLU A 122 15.26 -5.78 -16.49
C GLU A 122 13.80 -6.26 -16.63
N ARG A 123 13.47 -7.45 -16.13
CA ARG A 123 12.08 -7.94 -16.08
C ARG A 123 11.18 -7.05 -15.24
N PHE A 124 11.68 -6.58 -14.09
CA PHE A 124 10.94 -5.69 -13.24
C PHE A 124 10.60 -4.36 -13.94
N PHE A 125 11.57 -3.74 -14.61
CA PHE A 125 11.33 -2.51 -15.37
C PHE A 125 10.44 -2.72 -16.60
N ALA A 126 10.54 -3.88 -17.27
CA ALA A 126 9.65 -4.23 -18.37
C ALA A 126 8.19 -4.37 -17.92
N GLN A 127 7.97 -4.90 -16.73
CA GLN A 127 6.62 -5.11 -16.19
C GLN A 127 6.02 -3.86 -15.56
N PHE A 128 6.82 -3.08 -14.84
CA PHE A 128 6.37 -1.94 -14.03
C PHE A 128 6.82 -0.58 -14.53
N GLY A 129 7.65 -0.54 -15.55
CA GLY A 129 8.04 0.69 -16.23
C GLY A 129 6.88 1.24 -17.06
N THR A 130 6.61 2.55 -16.96
CA THR A 130 5.46 3.20 -17.64
C THR A 130 5.85 3.92 -18.94
N SER A 131 7.10 3.82 -19.38
CA SER A 131 7.57 4.42 -20.62
C SER A 131 7.38 3.48 -21.81
N GLY A 132 6.97 4.00 -22.94
CA GLY A 132 6.82 3.22 -24.18
C GLY A 132 8.13 2.60 -24.69
N HIS A 133 9.25 2.90 -24.04
CA HIS A 133 10.57 2.29 -24.27
C HIS A 133 11.10 1.78 -22.95
N PRO A 134 11.36 0.47 -22.80
CA PRO A 134 12.04 -0.04 -21.62
C PRO A 134 13.44 0.60 -21.51
N PRO A 135 13.90 0.93 -20.27
CA PRO A 135 15.23 1.45 -20.08
C PRO A 135 16.27 0.44 -20.54
N ASP A 136 17.39 0.91 -21.08
CA ASP A 136 18.52 0.06 -21.39
C ASP A 136 19.23 -0.43 -20.10
N THR A 137 20.06 -1.45 -20.26
CA THR A 137 20.76 -2.07 -19.13
C THR A 137 21.63 -1.06 -18.36
N ALA A 138 22.24 -0.09 -19.02
CA ALA A 138 23.06 0.93 -18.37
C ALA A 138 22.22 1.90 -17.52
N GLN A 139 21.07 2.32 -18.03
CA GLN A 139 20.09 3.13 -17.28
C GLN A 139 19.54 2.40 -16.06
N ILE A 140 19.29 1.08 -16.19
CA ILE A 140 18.86 0.25 -15.06
C ILE A 140 19.98 0.18 -14.02
N GLN A 141 21.22 -0.14 -14.44
CA GLN A 141 22.36 -0.26 -13.53
C GLN A 141 22.63 1.03 -12.76
N ALA A 142 22.52 2.20 -13.42
CA ALA A 142 22.72 3.49 -12.80
C ALA A 142 21.72 3.80 -11.67
N ARG A 143 20.56 3.12 -11.64
CA ARG A 143 19.54 3.29 -10.61
C ARG A 143 19.65 2.29 -9.47
N LEU A 144 20.48 1.27 -9.61
CA LEU A 144 20.62 0.21 -8.61
C LEU A 144 21.76 0.52 -7.63
N THR A 145 21.53 0.18 -6.36
CA THR A 145 22.56 0.12 -5.34
C THR A 145 22.89 -1.33 -4.99
N LYS A 146 24.17 -1.61 -4.66
CA LYS A 146 24.57 -2.93 -4.15
C LYS A 146 24.23 -3.02 -2.67
N THR A 147 23.65 -4.12 -2.25
CA THR A 147 23.22 -4.34 -0.84
C THR A 147 24.24 -5.09 0.00
N GLY A 148 25.12 -5.86 -0.62
CA GLY A 148 25.98 -6.84 0.06
C GLY A 148 25.23 -8.12 0.48
N MET A 149 23.92 -8.24 0.30
CA MET A 149 23.14 -9.44 0.62
C MET A 149 23.20 -10.45 -0.52
N PRO A 150 23.60 -11.72 -0.29
CA PRO A 150 23.71 -12.71 -1.36
C PRO A 150 22.40 -12.99 -2.09
N GLU A 151 21.27 -13.01 -1.36
CA GLU A 151 19.95 -13.30 -1.93
C GLU A 151 19.41 -12.15 -2.79
N PHE A 152 19.69 -10.91 -2.40
CA PHE A 152 19.27 -9.70 -3.10
C PHE A 152 20.45 -8.73 -3.26
N PRO A 153 21.40 -9.00 -4.17
CA PRO A 153 22.61 -8.19 -4.30
C PRO A 153 22.36 -6.77 -4.84
N TYR A 154 21.16 -6.51 -5.36
CA TYR A 154 20.78 -5.21 -5.86
C TYR A 154 19.54 -4.68 -5.16
N PHE A 155 19.47 -3.36 -5.02
CA PHE A 155 18.32 -2.65 -4.51
C PHE A 155 18.01 -1.44 -5.40
N LEU A 156 16.75 -1.30 -5.79
CA LEU A 156 16.25 -0.12 -6.50
C LEU A 156 15.64 0.84 -5.47
N PRO A 157 16.31 1.93 -5.09
CA PRO A 157 15.80 2.86 -4.09
C PRO A 157 14.54 3.58 -4.59
N ALA A 158 13.57 3.79 -3.71
CA ALA A 158 12.37 4.55 -4.02
C ALA A 158 11.78 5.20 -2.76
N LYS A 159 12.47 6.21 -2.23
CA LYS A 159 11.95 7.00 -1.11
C LYS A 159 10.72 7.79 -1.53
N ARG A 160 9.61 7.64 -0.80
CA ARG A 160 8.32 8.23 -1.14
C ARG A 160 7.66 8.88 0.06
N MET A 161 6.96 9.99 -0.22
CA MET A 161 6.05 10.60 0.74
C MET A 161 4.73 9.83 0.76
N LEU A 162 4.28 9.49 1.94
CA LEU A 162 2.99 8.87 2.21
C LEU A 162 2.15 9.82 3.07
N GLY A 163 0.85 9.74 2.91
CA GLY A 163 -0.10 10.38 3.79
C GLY A 163 -0.87 9.32 4.59
N MET A 164 -0.95 9.51 5.88
CA MET A 164 -1.81 8.75 6.78
C MET A 164 -3.01 9.60 7.16
N ILE A 165 -4.19 9.04 7.04
CA ILE A 165 -5.46 9.60 7.52
C ILE A 165 -5.91 8.76 8.69
N VAL A 166 -6.26 9.40 9.80
CA VAL A 166 -6.78 8.75 11.01
C VAL A 166 -8.18 9.28 11.27
N LEU A 167 -9.14 8.39 11.38
CA LEU A 167 -10.53 8.73 11.70
C LEU A 167 -11.10 7.75 12.74
N ASP A 168 -12.14 8.19 13.46
CA ASP A 168 -12.88 7.34 14.39
C ASP A 168 -14.08 6.71 13.67
N ALA A 169 -14.30 5.41 13.89
CA ALA A 169 -15.42 4.69 13.26
C ALA A 169 -16.78 5.27 13.66
N ARG A 170 -16.88 5.90 14.84
CA ARG A 170 -18.11 6.53 15.37
C ARG A 170 -18.51 7.82 14.64
N ASP A 171 -17.53 8.47 14.00
CA ASP A 171 -17.74 9.73 13.31
C ASP A 171 -18.21 9.53 11.84
N ILE A 172 -18.32 8.28 11.39
CA ILE A 172 -18.80 7.96 10.04
C ILE A 172 -20.33 8.02 10.00
N PRO A 173 -20.93 8.90 9.17
CA PRO A 173 -22.38 9.05 9.07
C PRO A 173 -23.10 7.77 8.65
N ASP A 174 -24.34 7.61 9.12
CA ASP A 174 -25.21 6.47 8.78
C ASP A 174 -25.57 6.41 7.30
N SER A 175 -25.48 7.49 6.58
CA SER A 175 -25.78 7.61 5.16
C SER A 175 -24.68 7.07 4.23
N ILE A 176 -23.54 6.61 4.78
CA ILE A 176 -22.42 5.99 4.02
C ILE A 176 -22.51 4.42 4.11
#